data_87432d1f8ca8d98491b7f54624777f30
#
_entry.id   87432d1f8ca8d98491b7f54624777f30
#
_cell.length_a   1.000
_cell.length_b   1.000
_cell.length_c   1.000
_cell.angle_alpha   90.00
_cell.angle_beta   90.00
_cell.angle_gamma   90.00
#
_symmetry.space_group_name_H-M   'P 1'
#
loop_
_entity.id
_entity.type
_entity.pdbx_description
1 polymer ?
#
loop_
_entity_poly.entity_id
_entity_poly.type
_entity_poly.pdbx_seq_one_letter_code
_entity_poly.pdbx_strand_id
1 'polypeptide(L)'
;MFSSIGRKYQETALIKLIAIGLVLGIIVAVALPQVVPAISILGDLFVKALKGVAPVLVFVLVMNAMAQKNADASASMRPIVRLYIISTFLASMVAVSYSFLFPTTLHLAVASSEVSPPSGIVEVLHNLILSVVDNPLHAIVTANYIGILAWAVLAGVALHSASDSTKETIADLAKAVTKIVQWVIRFAPFGIFGLVANAIGESGIEALIGYAQLLAVLLAAFFSVALIMNPLIVFLHIRRNPFPLVWTTLRESGIYAFFTRSSAANIPVNLSLCKRLGLSEDTYSLSIPLGATINMSGAAITIAVLSLAAANTLGIEVDMPTALLLCVISTVGACGASGVAGGSLLLIPVACSSFGIHNDIAMQVVGVGFIIGVLQDSCETALNSSSDVLFTATAEFAERAKEGTLDSADLVPHHES
;
A
#
# COMPACT_ATOMS: atom_id res chain seq x y z
N MET A 1 -7.02 -14.27 -35.55
CA MET A 1 -7.68 -14.71 -34.31
C MET A 1 -6.87 -14.36 -33.05
N PHE A 2 -5.60 -14.74 -32.90
CA PHE A 2 -4.78 -14.41 -31.77
C PHE A 2 -4.58 -12.89 -31.51
N SER A 3 -4.47 -12.08 -32.54
CA SER A 3 -4.34 -10.63 -32.45
C SER A 3 -5.61 -9.94 -31.94
N SER A 4 -6.80 -10.47 -32.22
CA SER A 4 -8.07 -9.92 -31.73
C SER A 4 -8.33 -10.27 -30.28
N ILE A 5 -7.91 -11.45 -29.82
CA ILE A 5 -8.01 -11.86 -28.39
C ILE A 5 -7.03 -11.06 -27.54
N GLY A 6 -5.78 -10.92 -27.98
CA GLY A 6 -4.77 -10.12 -27.30
C GLY A 6 -5.19 -8.64 -27.16
N ARG A 7 -5.79 -8.08 -28.20
CA ARG A 7 -6.32 -6.72 -28.19
C ARG A 7 -7.48 -6.56 -27.20
N LYS A 8 -8.44 -7.48 -27.21
CA LYS A 8 -9.55 -7.50 -26.23
C LYS A 8 -9.03 -7.65 -24.80
N TYR A 9 -8.02 -8.48 -24.58
CA TYR A 9 -7.39 -8.62 -23.25
C TYR A 9 -6.74 -7.31 -22.79
N GLN A 10 -6.06 -6.59 -23.67
CA GLN A 10 -5.45 -5.29 -23.35
C GLN A 10 -6.48 -4.19 -23.09
N GLU A 11 -7.58 -4.20 -23.82
CA GLU A 11 -8.68 -3.23 -23.69
C GLU A 11 -9.59 -3.50 -22.48
N THR A 12 -9.62 -4.76 -21.98
CA THR A 12 -10.46 -5.11 -20.83
C THR A 12 -9.84 -4.65 -19.52
N ALA A 13 -10.65 -4.05 -18.65
CA ALA A 13 -10.22 -3.63 -17.32
C ALA A 13 -9.64 -4.81 -16.52
N LEU A 14 -8.46 -4.63 -15.94
CA LEU A 14 -7.73 -5.68 -15.19
C LEU A 14 -8.59 -6.30 -14.08
N ILE A 15 -9.40 -5.50 -13.38
CA ILE A 15 -10.35 -5.95 -12.35
C ILE A 15 -11.28 -7.04 -12.88
N LYS A 16 -11.87 -6.83 -14.07
CA LYS A 16 -12.79 -7.83 -14.68
C LYS A 16 -12.07 -9.13 -14.98
N LEU A 17 -10.84 -9.04 -15.49
CA LEU A 17 -10.02 -10.21 -15.79
C LEU A 17 -9.63 -10.98 -14.52
N ILE A 18 -9.27 -10.26 -13.44
CA ILE A 18 -8.97 -10.87 -12.13
C ILE A 18 -10.20 -11.56 -11.56
N ALA A 19 -11.38 -10.92 -11.60
CA ALA A 19 -12.62 -11.53 -11.13
C ALA A 19 -12.97 -12.80 -11.92
N ILE A 20 -12.77 -12.79 -13.24
CA ILE A 20 -12.95 -13.99 -14.08
C ILE A 20 -11.94 -15.07 -13.67
N GLY A 21 -10.67 -14.74 -13.47
CA GLY A 21 -9.63 -15.68 -13.04
C GLY A 21 -9.99 -16.33 -11.70
N LEU A 22 -10.44 -15.53 -10.73
CA LEU A 22 -10.89 -15.99 -9.41
C LEU A 22 -12.06 -16.98 -9.53
N VAL A 23 -13.13 -16.59 -10.23
CA VAL A 23 -14.32 -17.44 -10.42
C VAL A 23 -13.96 -18.75 -11.13
N LEU A 24 -13.18 -18.68 -12.21
CA LEU A 24 -12.71 -19.87 -12.91
C LEU A 24 -11.84 -20.75 -12.01
N GLY A 25 -10.98 -20.20 -11.16
CA GLY A 25 -10.18 -20.92 -10.19
C GLY A 25 -11.04 -21.73 -9.21
N ILE A 26 -12.10 -21.11 -8.67
CA ILE A 26 -13.07 -21.79 -7.82
C ILE A 26 -13.76 -22.94 -8.57
N ILE A 27 -14.30 -22.65 -9.76
CA ILE A 27 -15.04 -23.64 -10.54
C ILE A 27 -14.16 -24.84 -10.87
N VAL A 28 -12.93 -24.60 -11.33
CA VAL A 28 -12.00 -25.70 -11.69
C VAL A 28 -11.57 -26.50 -10.49
N ALA A 29 -11.27 -25.86 -9.36
CA ALA A 29 -10.88 -26.58 -8.15
C ALA A 29 -12.00 -27.52 -7.63
N VAL A 30 -13.27 -27.09 -7.74
CA VAL A 30 -14.41 -27.88 -7.28
C VAL A 30 -14.82 -28.96 -8.31
N ALA A 31 -14.86 -28.60 -9.59
CA ALA A 31 -15.39 -29.48 -10.65
C ALA A 31 -14.34 -30.44 -11.22
N LEU A 32 -13.07 -30.06 -11.25
CA LEU A 32 -11.96 -30.78 -11.88
C LEU A 32 -10.71 -30.81 -11.00
N PRO A 33 -10.75 -31.33 -9.75
CA PRO A 33 -9.64 -31.29 -8.82
C PRO A 33 -8.35 -31.95 -9.36
N GLN A 34 -8.47 -32.92 -10.26
CA GLN A 34 -7.32 -33.60 -10.86
C GLN A 34 -6.45 -32.72 -11.76
N VAL A 35 -6.97 -31.58 -12.26
CA VAL A 35 -6.17 -30.65 -13.08
C VAL A 35 -5.53 -29.53 -12.28
N VAL A 36 -5.87 -29.38 -11.00
CA VAL A 36 -5.34 -28.33 -10.10
C VAL A 36 -3.81 -28.31 -10.08
N PRO A 37 -3.08 -29.46 -9.95
CA PRO A 37 -1.61 -29.45 -9.95
C PRO A 37 -0.98 -28.88 -11.24
N ALA A 38 -1.65 -29.04 -12.38
CA ALA A 38 -1.18 -28.45 -13.63
C ALA A 38 -1.46 -26.95 -13.75
N ILE A 39 -2.53 -26.48 -13.12
CA ILE A 39 -2.96 -25.09 -13.15
C ILE A 39 -2.21 -24.25 -12.10
N SER A 40 -1.85 -24.82 -10.96
CA SER A 40 -1.12 -24.14 -9.90
C SER A 40 0.19 -23.52 -10.39
N ILE A 41 0.82 -24.07 -11.41
CA ILE A 41 2.03 -23.54 -12.05
C ILE A 41 1.86 -22.07 -12.49
N LEU A 42 0.65 -21.65 -12.87
CA LEU A 42 0.38 -20.26 -13.25
C LEU A 42 0.47 -19.33 -12.01
N GLY A 43 0.00 -19.79 -10.87
CA GLY A 43 0.15 -19.11 -9.59
C GLY A 43 1.60 -19.00 -9.18
N ASP A 44 2.34 -20.09 -9.25
CA ASP A 44 3.76 -20.15 -8.91
C ASP A 44 4.59 -19.22 -9.79
N LEU A 45 4.34 -19.22 -11.10
CA LEU A 45 5.01 -18.31 -12.04
C LEU A 45 4.74 -16.85 -11.71
N PHE A 46 3.50 -16.52 -11.35
CA PHE A 46 3.12 -15.16 -10.97
C PHE A 46 3.85 -14.72 -9.68
N VAL A 47 3.82 -15.54 -8.64
CA VAL A 47 4.52 -15.24 -7.37
C VAL A 47 6.03 -15.15 -7.57
N LYS A 48 6.62 -16.05 -8.36
CA LYS A 48 8.06 -16.00 -8.69
C LYS A 48 8.43 -14.75 -9.49
N ALA A 49 7.58 -14.31 -10.42
CA ALA A 49 7.81 -13.07 -11.18
C ALA A 49 7.76 -11.84 -10.26
N LEU A 50 6.80 -11.78 -9.33
CA LEU A 50 6.73 -10.73 -8.31
C LEU A 50 7.96 -10.74 -7.41
N LYS A 51 8.35 -11.92 -6.91
CA LYS A 51 9.55 -12.09 -6.08
C LYS A 51 10.82 -11.59 -6.78
N GLY A 52 10.93 -11.82 -8.10
CA GLY A 52 12.09 -11.38 -8.87
C GLY A 52 12.19 -9.87 -9.05
N VAL A 53 11.07 -9.15 -9.11
CA VAL A 53 11.07 -7.69 -9.35
C VAL A 53 10.97 -6.86 -8.07
N ALA A 54 10.41 -7.41 -6.99
CA ALA A 54 10.12 -6.67 -5.77
C ALA A 54 11.36 -6.02 -5.12
N PRO A 55 12.51 -6.69 -4.94
CA PRO A 55 13.69 -6.08 -4.33
C PRO A 55 14.18 -4.84 -5.09
N VAL A 56 14.26 -4.94 -6.42
CA VAL A 56 14.69 -3.83 -7.29
C VAL A 56 13.68 -2.70 -7.28
N LEU A 57 12.38 -3.03 -7.31
CA LEU A 57 11.31 -2.04 -7.22
C LEU A 57 11.43 -1.23 -5.93
N VAL A 58 11.50 -1.89 -4.77
CA VAL A 58 11.56 -1.24 -3.46
C VAL A 58 12.79 -0.33 -3.40
N PHE A 59 13.96 -0.82 -3.82
CA PHE A 59 15.18 -0.03 -3.82
C PHE A 59 15.04 1.25 -4.67
N VAL A 60 14.61 1.12 -5.92
CA VAL A 60 14.55 2.24 -6.86
C VAL A 60 13.47 3.25 -6.48
N LEU A 61 12.29 2.79 -6.06
CA LEU A 61 11.19 3.70 -5.70
C LEU A 61 11.50 4.50 -4.44
N VAL A 62 12.01 3.85 -3.39
CA VAL A 62 12.36 4.54 -2.14
C VAL A 62 13.52 5.50 -2.37
N MET A 63 14.55 5.09 -3.11
CA MET A 63 15.66 5.97 -3.50
C MET A 63 15.15 7.20 -4.27
N ASN A 64 14.29 7.01 -5.26
CA ASN A 64 13.71 8.11 -6.03
C ASN A 64 12.88 9.05 -5.13
N ALA A 65 12.01 8.51 -4.29
CA ALA A 65 11.18 9.31 -3.37
C ALA A 65 12.05 10.18 -2.44
N MET A 66 13.17 9.66 -1.94
CA MET A 66 14.10 10.40 -1.09
C MET A 66 14.92 11.43 -1.86
N ALA A 67 15.37 11.11 -3.09
CA ALA A 67 16.16 12.01 -3.94
C ALA A 67 15.35 13.22 -4.46
N GLN A 68 14.04 13.02 -4.73
CA GLN A 68 13.14 14.07 -5.26
C GLN A 68 12.59 15.00 -4.17
N LYS A 69 12.84 14.71 -2.89
CA LYS A 69 12.34 15.52 -1.79
C LYS A 69 12.90 16.93 -1.87
N ASN A 70 12.08 17.95 -2.17
CA ASN A 70 12.52 19.34 -2.22
C ASN A 70 12.84 19.85 -0.82
N ALA A 71 14.09 20.29 -0.60
CA ALA A 71 14.52 20.93 0.66
C ALA A 71 13.80 22.25 0.93
N ASP A 72 13.36 22.91 -0.13
CA ASP A 72 12.63 24.18 -0.11
C ASP A 72 11.11 24.02 -0.04
N ALA A 73 10.61 22.94 0.57
CA ALA A 73 9.19 22.89 0.89
C ALA A 73 8.85 24.15 1.69
N SER A 74 8.07 25.03 1.09
CA SER A 74 7.61 26.30 1.69
C SER A 74 7.11 26.06 3.11
N ALA A 75 7.13 27.04 3.96
CA ALA A 75 6.65 26.91 5.35
C ALA A 75 5.24 26.30 5.41
N SER A 76 4.40 26.52 4.39
CA SER A 76 3.06 25.95 4.23
C SER A 76 3.05 24.44 4.02
N MET A 77 4.11 23.83 3.47
CA MET A 77 4.17 22.39 3.22
C MET A 77 4.46 21.56 4.49
N ARG A 78 5.18 22.13 5.47
CA ARG A 78 5.56 21.39 6.69
C ARG A 78 4.36 20.85 7.49
N PRO A 79 3.28 21.61 7.72
CA PRO A 79 2.08 21.10 8.38
C PRO A 79 1.43 19.94 7.59
N ILE A 80 1.36 20.04 6.28
CA ILE A 80 0.76 19.04 5.39
C ILE A 80 1.55 17.72 5.46
N VAL A 81 2.86 17.77 5.25
CA VAL A 81 3.73 16.59 5.31
C VAL A 81 3.67 15.93 6.70
N ARG A 82 3.61 16.73 7.76
CA ARG A 82 3.43 16.22 9.12
C ARG A 82 2.09 15.47 9.26
N LEU A 83 1.01 16.02 8.73
CA LEU A 83 -0.30 15.35 8.73
C LEU A 83 -0.27 14.04 7.95
N TYR A 84 0.36 14.01 6.77
CA TYR A 84 0.52 12.80 5.98
C TYR A 84 1.24 11.68 6.76
N ILE A 85 2.36 11.99 7.39
CA ILE A 85 3.14 11.00 8.17
C ILE A 85 2.38 10.55 9.41
N ILE A 86 1.80 11.49 10.17
CA ILE A 86 1.04 11.17 11.39
C ILE A 86 -0.19 10.32 11.05
N SER A 87 -0.95 10.69 10.01
CA SER A 87 -2.14 9.92 9.62
C SER A 87 -1.77 8.51 9.16
N THR A 88 -0.67 8.35 8.41
CA THR A 88 -0.19 7.04 7.96
C THR A 88 0.23 6.17 9.15
N PHE A 89 0.93 6.74 10.11
CA PHE A 89 1.32 6.02 11.34
C PHE A 89 0.10 5.63 12.19
N LEU A 90 -0.83 6.55 12.41
CA LEU A 90 -2.06 6.27 13.15
C LEU A 90 -2.93 5.24 12.44
N ALA A 91 -2.98 5.27 11.11
CA ALA A 91 -3.69 4.25 10.32
C ALA A 91 -3.10 2.85 10.53
N SER A 92 -1.76 2.74 10.57
CA SER A 92 -1.09 1.49 10.91
C SER A 92 -1.41 1.03 12.34
N MET A 93 -1.50 1.94 13.32
CA MET A 93 -1.92 1.60 14.68
C MET A 93 -3.37 1.07 14.72
N VAL A 94 -4.27 1.66 13.95
CA VAL A 94 -5.66 1.15 13.80
C VAL A 94 -5.63 -0.26 13.21
N ALA A 95 -4.84 -0.50 12.18
CA ALA A 95 -4.67 -1.80 11.54
C ALA A 95 -4.17 -2.87 12.53
N VAL A 96 -3.14 -2.55 13.30
CA VAL A 96 -2.60 -3.44 14.37
C VAL A 96 -3.68 -3.73 15.41
N SER A 97 -4.42 -2.71 15.85
CA SER A 97 -5.50 -2.88 16.82
C SER A 97 -6.58 -3.83 16.31
N TYR A 98 -7.02 -3.69 15.06
CA TYR A 98 -7.98 -4.61 14.44
C TYR A 98 -7.41 -6.02 14.29
N SER A 99 -6.15 -6.17 13.93
CA SER A 99 -5.51 -7.49 13.80
C SER A 99 -5.36 -8.21 15.14
N PHE A 100 -5.18 -7.49 16.23
CA PHE A 100 -5.15 -8.07 17.58
C PHE A 100 -6.55 -8.43 18.10
N LEU A 101 -7.56 -7.60 17.78
CA LEU A 101 -8.95 -7.88 18.16
C LEU A 101 -9.57 -9.03 17.34
N PHE A 102 -9.19 -9.13 16.09
CA PHE A 102 -9.70 -10.11 15.13
C PHE A 102 -8.54 -10.81 14.41
N PRO A 103 -7.77 -11.66 15.12
CA PRO A 103 -6.64 -12.35 14.52
C PRO A 103 -7.11 -13.22 13.36
N THR A 104 -6.42 -13.09 12.22
CA THR A 104 -6.70 -13.84 11.01
C THR A 104 -5.56 -14.79 10.70
N THR A 105 -5.87 -15.94 10.14
CA THR A 105 -4.90 -16.93 9.66
C THR A 105 -5.08 -17.14 8.16
N LEU A 106 -3.98 -17.44 7.49
CA LEU A 106 -3.91 -17.65 6.05
C LEU A 106 -3.63 -19.11 5.75
N HIS A 107 -4.16 -19.62 4.66
CA HIS A 107 -3.74 -20.91 4.12
C HIS A 107 -2.49 -20.69 3.27
N LEU A 108 -1.34 -20.96 3.85
CA LEU A 108 -0.03 -20.87 3.21
C LEU A 108 0.55 -22.27 3.06
N ALA A 109 1.21 -22.56 1.95
CA ALA A 109 1.97 -23.79 1.77
C ALA A 109 3.27 -23.70 2.60
N VAL A 110 3.16 -23.87 3.91
CA VAL A 110 4.30 -23.84 4.82
C VAL A 110 4.78 -25.28 5.01
N ALA A 111 5.97 -25.58 4.56
CA ALA A 111 6.71 -26.69 5.13
C ALA A 111 6.95 -26.33 6.60
N SER A 112 6.41 -27.13 7.50
CA SER A 112 6.35 -26.89 8.96
C SER A 112 7.69 -26.86 9.69
N SER A 113 8.79 -26.64 9.00
CA SER A 113 10.16 -26.62 9.51
C SER A 113 10.78 -25.26 9.30
N GLU A 114 11.19 -24.64 10.39
CA GLU A 114 12.24 -23.62 10.48
C GLU A 114 11.85 -22.13 10.55
N VAL A 115 10.66 -21.76 10.95
CA VAL A 115 10.51 -20.38 11.46
C VAL A 115 10.77 -20.42 12.97
N SER A 116 11.93 -19.96 13.41
CA SER A 116 12.20 -19.70 14.83
C SER A 116 11.71 -18.30 15.13
N PRO A 117 10.54 -18.14 15.78
CA PRO A 117 10.05 -16.80 16.10
C PRO A 117 11.05 -16.13 17.04
N PRO A 118 11.30 -14.81 16.86
CA PRO A 118 12.17 -14.08 17.78
C PRO A 118 11.59 -14.10 19.20
N SER A 119 12.45 -14.25 20.19
CA SER A 119 12.06 -14.40 21.60
C SER A 119 11.52 -13.10 22.23
N GLY A 120 11.55 -11.98 21.50
CA GLY A 120 11.03 -10.67 21.92
C GLY A 120 11.68 -9.52 21.18
N ILE A 121 11.28 -8.30 21.54
CA ILE A 121 11.69 -7.06 20.86
C ILE A 121 13.21 -6.87 20.79
N VAL A 122 13.96 -7.32 21.79
CA VAL A 122 15.43 -7.18 21.83
C VAL A 122 16.07 -7.97 20.68
N GLU A 123 15.62 -9.20 20.48
CA GLU A 123 16.11 -10.03 19.38
C GLU A 123 15.66 -9.48 18.02
N VAL A 124 14.43 -9.01 17.92
CA VAL A 124 13.92 -8.34 16.70
C VAL A 124 14.79 -7.12 16.37
N LEU A 125 15.05 -6.24 17.34
CA LEU A 125 15.88 -5.05 17.12
C LEU A 125 17.33 -5.41 16.77
N HIS A 126 17.90 -6.43 17.41
CA HIS A 126 19.23 -6.91 17.10
C HIS A 126 19.31 -7.39 15.64
N ASN A 127 18.36 -8.24 15.22
CA ASN A 127 18.31 -8.74 13.86
C ASN A 127 18.07 -7.65 12.83
N LEU A 128 17.21 -6.67 13.14
CA LEU A 128 16.98 -5.51 12.29
C LEU A 128 18.25 -4.66 12.11
N ILE A 129 18.97 -4.35 13.21
CA ILE A 129 20.20 -3.57 13.14
C ILE A 129 21.26 -4.28 12.31
N LEU A 130 21.42 -5.59 12.48
CA LEU A 130 22.36 -6.37 11.67
C LEU A 130 21.93 -6.43 10.20
N SER A 131 20.63 -6.53 9.92
CA SER A 131 20.10 -6.55 8.56
C SER A 131 20.26 -5.21 7.82
N VAL A 132 20.32 -4.09 8.56
CA VAL A 132 20.59 -2.75 7.99
C VAL A 132 22.01 -2.69 7.42
N VAL A 133 22.97 -3.29 8.13
CA VAL A 133 24.41 -3.23 7.77
C VAL A 133 24.76 -4.43 6.88
N ASP A 134 24.22 -4.42 5.66
CA ASP A 134 24.49 -5.44 4.65
C ASP A 134 25.10 -4.79 3.39
N ASN A 135 25.71 -5.58 2.54
CA ASN A 135 26.14 -5.10 1.22
C ASN A 135 24.91 -4.82 0.35
N PRO A 136 24.80 -3.65 -0.32
CA PRO A 136 23.60 -3.29 -1.08
C PRO A 136 23.23 -4.30 -2.18
N LEU A 137 24.21 -4.86 -2.87
CA LEU A 137 23.95 -5.86 -3.89
C LEU A 137 23.55 -7.19 -3.28
N HIS A 138 24.20 -7.59 -2.18
CA HIS A 138 23.83 -8.79 -1.44
C HIS A 138 22.40 -8.67 -0.88
N ALA A 139 22.03 -7.53 -0.30
CA ALA A 139 20.68 -7.27 0.18
C ALA A 139 19.64 -7.44 -0.94
N ILE A 140 19.90 -6.93 -2.15
CA ILE A 140 18.98 -7.09 -3.31
C ILE A 140 18.90 -8.56 -3.74
N VAL A 141 20.02 -9.27 -3.84
CA VAL A 141 20.07 -10.67 -4.30
C VAL A 141 19.38 -11.62 -3.30
N THR A 142 19.59 -11.40 -2.01
CA THR A 142 18.99 -12.22 -0.94
C THR A 142 17.60 -11.75 -0.51
N ALA A 143 17.10 -10.66 -1.09
CA ALA A 143 15.86 -10.01 -0.71
C ALA A 143 15.82 -9.62 0.79
N ASN A 144 16.96 -9.14 1.33
CA ASN A 144 17.02 -8.51 2.64
C ASN A 144 16.38 -7.11 2.57
N TYR A 145 15.06 -7.04 2.73
CA TYR A 145 14.30 -5.80 2.54
C TYR A 145 14.67 -4.69 3.52
N ILE A 146 15.12 -5.02 4.71
CA ILE A 146 15.58 -4.01 5.69
C ILE A 146 16.87 -3.36 5.19
N GLY A 147 17.82 -4.14 4.71
CA GLY A 147 19.04 -3.65 4.07
C GLY A 147 18.74 -2.86 2.79
N ILE A 148 17.81 -3.36 1.96
CA ILE A 148 17.34 -2.66 0.75
C ILE A 148 16.78 -1.28 1.08
N LEU A 149 15.89 -1.18 2.08
CA LEU A 149 15.31 0.10 2.53
C LEU A 149 16.38 1.05 3.06
N ALA A 150 17.28 0.56 3.91
CA ALA A 150 18.35 1.37 4.47
C ALA A 150 19.23 1.96 3.37
N TRP A 151 19.69 1.16 2.42
CA TRP A 151 20.49 1.62 1.30
C TRP A 151 19.73 2.53 0.34
N ALA A 152 18.44 2.26 0.09
CA ALA A 152 17.60 3.11 -0.73
C ALA A 152 17.42 4.51 -0.12
N VAL A 153 17.20 4.59 1.19
CA VAL A 153 17.11 5.87 1.92
C VAL A 153 18.44 6.59 1.91
N LEU A 154 19.56 5.91 2.23
CA LEU A 154 20.90 6.52 2.22
C LEU A 154 21.28 7.03 0.85
N ALA A 155 21.08 6.23 -0.20
CA ALA A 155 21.35 6.63 -1.57
C ALA A 155 20.48 7.81 -2.01
N GLY A 156 19.18 7.78 -1.70
CA GLY A 156 18.26 8.86 -2.01
C GLY A 156 18.62 10.17 -1.31
N VAL A 157 18.97 10.13 -0.02
CA VAL A 157 19.43 11.29 0.73
C VAL A 157 20.75 11.83 0.16
N ALA A 158 21.70 10.97 -0.17
CA ALA A 158 22.98 11.37 -0.79
C ALA A 158 22.75 12.03 -2.17
N LEU A 159 21.79 11.54 -2.94
CA LEU A 159 21.42 12.08 -4.26
C LEU A 159 20.51 13.32 -4.19
N HIS A 160 20.10 13.72 -3.00
CA HIS A 160 19.26 14.92 -2.83
C HIS A 160 19.94 16.20 -3.35
N SER A 161 21.28 16.32 -3.21
CA SER A 161 22.07 17.42 -3.72
C SER A 161 22.57 17.20 -5.16
N ALA A 162 22.17 16.13 -5.83
CA ALA A 162 22.55 15.86 -7.21
C ALA A 162 21.90 16.87 -8.18
N SER A 163 22.47 16.96 -9.39
CA SER A 163 21.92 17.80 -10.45
C SER A 163 20.53 17.32 -10.88
N ASP A 164 19.72 18.23 -11.43
CA ASP A 164 18.37 17.92 -11.92
C ASP A 164 18.39 16.80 -12.96
N SER A 165 19.37 16.79 -13.86
CA SER A 165 19.56 15.71 -14.85
C SER A 165 19.76 14.33 -14.20
N THR A 166 20.49 14.26 -13.07
CA THR A 166 20.66 13.01 -12.32
C THR A 166 19.34 12.59 -11.67
N LYS A 167 18.61 13.53 -11.09
CA LYS A 167 17.30 13.27 -10.48
C LYS A 167 16.27 12.81 -11.52
N GLU A 168 16.25 13.41 -12.70
CA GLU A 168 15.41 12.96 -13.83
C GLU A 168 15.76 11.54 -14.26
N THR A 169 17.06 11.21 -14.36
CA THR A 169 17.50 9.85 -14.70
C THR A 169 16.99 8.82 -13.68
N ILE A 170 17.04 9.15 -12.39
CA ILE A 170 16.53 8.27 -11.32
C ILE A 170 15.00 8.12 -11.43
N ALA A 171 14.30 9.22 -11.72
CA ALA A 171 12.86 9.20 -11.93
C ALA A 171 12.47 8.34 -13.14
N ASP A 172 13.23 8.40 -14.23
CA ASP A 172 12.99 7.57 -15.41
C ASP A 172 13.30 6.09 -15.15
N LEU A 173 14.33 5.79 -14.36
CA LEU A 173 14.59 4.43 -13.90
C LEU A 173 13.42 3.90 -13.04
N ALA A 174 12.90 4.73 -12.14
CA ALA A 174 11.73 4.39 -11.31
C ALA A 174 10.50 4.11 -12.18
N LYS A 175 10.24 4.93 -13.21
CA LYS A 175 9.17 4.70 -14.20
C LYS A 175 9.37 3.38 -14.96
N ALA A 176 10.60 3.08 -15.39
CA ALA A 176 10.92 1.86 -16.12
C ALA A 176 10.68 0.61 -15.27
N VAL A 177 11.16 0.60 -14.02
CA VAL A 177 10.93 -0.53 -13.09
C VAL A 177 9.44 -0.68 -12.76
N THR A 178 8.73 0.43 -12.51
CA THR A 178 7.27 0.42 -12.32
C THR A 178 6.56 -0.17 -13.53
N LYS A 179 7.01 0.12 -14.76
CA LYS A 179 6.43 -0.45 -15.98
C LYS A 179 6.63 -1.96 -16.07
N ILE A 180 7.79 -2.47 -15.67
CA ILE A 180 8.04 -3.91 -15.60
C ILE A 180 7.07 -4.58 -14.62
N VAL A 181 6.90 -4.00 -13.44
CA VAL A 181 5.93 -4.50 -12.44
C VAL A 181 4.50 -4.49 -12.98
N GLN A 182 4.10 -3.43 -13.69
CA GLN A 182 2.78 -3.38 -14.35
C GLN A 182 2.59 -4.52 -15.36
N TRP A 183 3.63 -4.92 -16.09
CA TRP A 183 3.56 -6.08 -16.97
C TRP A 183 3.35 -7.38 -16.19
N VAL A 184 4.08 -7.57 -15.07
CA VAL A 184 3.89 -8.72 -14.19
C VAL A 184 2.46 -8.73 -13.62
N ILE A 185 1.99 -7.57 -13.11
CA ILE A 185 0.61 -7.43 -12.59
C ILE A 185 -0.44 -7.68 -13.69
N ARG A 186 -0.16 -7.36 -14.95
CA ARG A 186 -1.06 -7.69 -16.06
C ARG A 186 -1.25 -9.20 -16.23
N PHE A 187 -0.31 -10.03 -15.78
CA PHE A 187 -0.43 -11.49 -15.73
C PHE A 187 -1.26 -11.99 -14.52
N ALA A 188 -1.59 -11.14 -13.55
CA ALA A 188 -2.32 -11.50 -12.34
C ALA A 188 -3.62 -12.32 -12.56
N PRO A 189 -4.46 -12.10 -13.60
CA PRO A 189 -5.65 -12.94 -13.84
C PRO A 189 -5.34 -14.43 -13.94
N PHE A 190 -4.25 -14.78 -14.61
CA PHE A 190 -3.78 -16.17 -14.72
C PHE A 190 -3.14 -16.65 -13.43
N GLY A 191 -2.34 -15.79 -12.78
CA GLY A 191 -1.75 -16.08 -11.49
C GLY A 191 -2.80 -16.36 -10.42
N ILE A 192 -3.80 -15.50 -10.30
CA ILE A 192 -4.89 -15.64 -9.32
C ILE A 192 -5.74 -16.87 -9.63
N PHE A 193 -6.01 -17.16 -10.89
CA PHE A 193 -6.65 -18.42 -11.30
C PHE A 193 -5.91 -19.64 -10.74
N GLY A 194 -4.58 -19.70 -10.90
CA GLY A 194 -3.74 -20.78 -10.36
C GLY A 194 -3.69 -20.81 -8.83
N LEU A 195 -3.50 -19.64 -8.19
CA LEU A 195 -3.42 -19.53 -6.73
C LEU A 195 -4.72 -19.95 -6.04
N VAL A 196 -5.87 -19.50 -6.55
CA VAL A 196 -7.19 -19.85 -5.99
C VAL A 196 -7.49 -21.33 -6.20
N ALA A 197 -7.20 -21.86 -7.39
CA ALA A 197 -7.38 -23.28 -7.66
C ALA A 197 -6.53 -24.14 -6.70
N ASN A 198 -5.27 -23.75 -6.47
CA ASN A 198 -4.38 -24.44 -5.54
C ASN A 198 -4.87 -24.36 -4.09
N ALA A 199 -5.20 -23.16 -3.61
CA ALA A 199 -5.68 -22.94 -2.24
C ALA A 199 -6.93 -23.78 -1.91
N ILE A 200 -7.88 -23.84 -2.83
CA ILE A 200 -9.09 -24.68 -2.66
C ILE A 200 -8.74 -26.18 -2.79
N GLY A 201 -7.83 -26.54 -3.70
CA GLY A 201 -7.39 -27.92 -3.89
C GLY A 201 -6.71 -28.50 -2.64
N GLU A 202 -5.92 -27.70 -1.93
CA GLU A 202 -5.19 -28.11 -0.71
C GLU A 202 -6.06 -28.02 0.56
N SER A 203 -6.82 -26.94 0.72
CA SER A 203 -7.49 -26.58 1.99
C SER A 203 -9.02 -26.52 1.88
N GLY A 204 -9.59 -26.83 0.73
CA GLY A 204 -11.02 -26.76 0.53
C GLY A 204 -11.56 -25.32 0.48
N ILE A 205 -12.88 -25.19 0.56
CA ILE A 205 -13.57 -23.88 0.56
C ILE A 205 -13.24 -23.04 1.81
N GLU A 206 -12.74 -23.65 2.88
CA GLU A 206 -12.33 -22.98 4.11
C GLU A 206 -11.24 -21.92 3.87
N ALA A 207 -10.36 -22.12 2.88
CA ALA A 207 -9.39 -21.11 2.47
C ALA A 207 -10.05 -19.77 2.08
N LEU A 208 -11.19 -19.81 1.38
CA LEU A 208 -11.93 -18.62 0.98
C LEU A 208 -12.56 -17.90 2.17
N ILE A 209 -12.96 -18.63 3.20
CA ILE A 209 -13.50 -18.05 4.45
C ILE A 209 -12.41 -17.25 5.16
N GLY A 210 -11.19 -17.80 5.25
CA GLY A 210 -10.02 -17.09 5.80
C GLY A 210 -9.72 -15.79 5.03
N TYR A 211 -9.77 -15.83 3.71
CA TYR A 211 -9.57 -14.63 2.87
C TYR A 211 -10.68 -13.60 3.04
N ALA A 212 -11.93 -14.04 3.20
CA ALA A 212 -13.05 -13.15 3.48
C ALA A 212 -12.92 -12.49 4.85
N GLN A 213 -12.47 -13.23 5.88
CA GLN A 213 -12.20 -12.68 7.21
C GLN A 213 -11.07 -11.65 7.16
N LEU A 214 -9.96 -11.96 6.49
CA LEU A 214 -8.86 -11.02 6.29
C LEU A 214 -9.34 -9.74 5.60
N LEU A 215 -10.13 -9.86 4.53
CA LEU A 215 -10.70 -8.72 3.82
C LEU A 215 -11.63 -7.91 4.73
N ALA A 216 -12.43 -8.55 5.56
CA ALA A 216 -13.30 -7.87 6.52
C ALA A 216 -12.51 -7.03 7.53
N VAL A 217 -11.39 -7.56 8.05
CA VAL A 217 -10.48 -6.82 8.95
C VAL A 217 -9.88 -5.61 8.25
N LEU A 218 -9.41 -5.78 7.02
CA LEU A 218 -8.87 -4.68 6.21
C LEU A 218 -9.92 -3.60 5.96
N LEU A 219 -11.12 -3.98 5.52
CA LEU A 219 -12.21 -3.03 5.26
C LEU A 219 -12.62 -2.31 6.54
N ALA A 220 -12.72 -3.00 7.67
CA ALA A 220 -13.02 -2.38 8.96
C ALA A 220 -11.96 -1.34 9.33
N ALA A 221 -10.67 -1.64 9.14
CA ALA A 221 -9.59 -0.69 9.38
C ALA A 221 -9.66 0.51 8.43
N PHE A 222 -9.85 0.29 7.12
CA PHE A 222 -10.00 1.38 6.14
C PHE A 222 -11.16 2.32 6.47
N PHE A 223 -12.34 1.77 6.76
CA PHE A 223 -13.51 2.57 7.11
C PHE A 223 -13.34 3.28 8.46
N SER A 224 -12.70 2.66 9.45
CA SER A 224 -12.43 3.32 10.73
C SER A 224 -11.46 4.51 10.55
N VAL A 225 -10.45 4.36 9.72
CA VAL A 225 -9.54 5.47 9.40
C VAL A 225 -10.28 6.57 8.63
N ALA A 226 -11.05 6.23 7.60
CA ALA A 226 -11.76 7.20 6.78
C ALA A 226 -12.85 7.96 7.56
N LEU A 227 -13.60 7.27 8.44
CA LEU A 227 -14.82 7.81 9.05
C LEU A 227 -14.68 8.19 10.53
N ILE A 228 -13.61 7.78 11.20
CA ILE A 228 -13.37 8.08 12.62
C ILE A 228 -12.03 8.81 12.78
N MET A 229 -10.92 8.21 12.38
CA MET A 229 -9.60 8.76 12.63
C MET A 229 -9.33 10.04 11.84
N ASN A 230 -9.58 10.04 10.53
CA ASN A 230 -9.39 11.22 9.69
C ASN A 230 -10.29 12.39 10.13
N PRO A 231 -11.63 12.20 10.36
CA PRO A 231 -12.47 13.25 10.94
C PRO A 231 -11.95 13.77 12.28
N LEU A 232 -11.43 12.90 13.15
CA LEU A 232 -10.85 13.32 14.43
C LEU A 232 -9.61 14.21 14.23
N ILE A 233 -8.71 13.84 13.34
CA ILE A 233 -7.53 14.65 13.01
C ILE A 233 -7.98 16.04 12.49
N VAL A 234 -8.92 16.06 11.55
CA VAL A 234 -9.48 17.31 11.00
C VAL A 234 -10.08 18.16 12.12
N PHE A 235 -10.94 17.57 12.95
CA PHE A 235 -11.59 18.28 14.07
C PHE A 235 -10.57 18.89 15.03
N LEU A 236 -9.52 18.15 15.39
CA LEU A 236 -8.48 18.64 16.31
C LEU A 236 -7.72 19.86 15.76
N HIS A 237 -7.63 20.00 14.43
CA HIS A 237 -6.93 21.12 13.77
C HIS A 237 -7.83 22.32 13.51
N ILE A 238 -9.04 22.09 12.94
CA ILE A 238 -9.93 23.18 12.53
C ILE A 238 -10.98 23.56 13.59
N ARG A 239 -11.21 22.69 14.60
CA ARG A 239 -12.19 22.89 15.70
C ARG A 239 -13.62 23.16 15.21
N ARG A 240 -13.97 22.63 14.05
CA ARG A 240 -15.31 22.69 13.43
C ARG A 240 -15.74 21.29 13.00
N ASN A 241 -17.01 21.13 12.60
CA ASN A 241 -17.52 19.87 12.10
C ASN A 241 -16.67 19.38 10.89
N PRO A 242 -15.97 18.24 10.98
CA PRO A 242 -15.10 17.76 9.92
C PRO A 242 -15.85 17.08 8.76
N PHE A 243 -17.08 16.59 9.02
CA PHE A 243 -17.78 15.71 8.09
C PHE A 243 -18.10 16.34 6.73
N PRO A 244 -18.45 17.63 6.58
CA PRO A 244 -18.65 18.24 5.28
C PRO A 244 -17.41 18.07 4.38
N LEU A 245 -16.21 18.34 4.91
CA LEU A 245 -14.95 18.20 4.17
C LEU A 245 -14.62 16.72 3.91
N VAL A 246 -14.77 15.86 4.90
CA VAL A 246 -14.51 14.41 4.79
C VAL A 246 -15.39 13.77 3.71
N TRP A 247 -16.70 14.04 3.73
CA TRP A 247 -17.61 13.50 2.73
C TRP A 247 -17.31 14.04 1.32
N THR A 248 -16.96 15.30 1.21
CA THR A 248 -16.56 15.89 -0.06
C THR A 248 -15.35 15.17 -0.64
N THR A 249 -14.29 14.98 0.14
CA THR A 249 -13.08 14.34 -0.35
C THR A 249 -13.29 12.86 -0.68
N LEU A 250 -14.06 12.13 0.14
CA LEU A 250 -14.40 10.74 -0.14
C LEU A 250 -15.26 10.60 -1.41
N ARG A 251 -16.26 11.47 -1.58
CA ARG A 251 -17.18 11.41 -2.72
C ARG A 251 -16.49 11.80 -4.03
N GLU A 252 -15.72 12.87 -4.05
CA GLU A 252 -15.19 13.42 -5.30
C GLU A 252 -13.82 12.85 -5.68
N SER A 253 -12.94 12.64 -4.71
CA SER A 253 -11.64 12.02 -4.91
C SER A 253 -11.69 10.51 -4.68
N GLY A 254 -12.19 10.08 -3.51
CA GLY A 254 -12.16 8.68 -3.09
C GLY A 254 -12.90 7.75 -4.04
N ILE A 255 -14.11 8.11 -4.52
CA ILE A 255 -14.85 7.27 -5.48
C ILE A 255 -14.08 7.13 -6.79
N TYR A 256 -13.50 8.20 -7.31
CA TYR A 256 -12.72 8.12 -8.54
C TYR A 256 -11.46 7.25 -8.34
N ALA A 257 -10.74 7.45 -7.25
CA ALA A 257 -9.57 6.67 -6.89
C ALA A 257 -9.89 5.18 -6.67
N PHE A 258 -11.05 4.86 -6.09
CA PHE A 258 -11.54 3.48 -5.92
C PHE A 258 -11.61 2.73 -7.25
N PHE A 259 -12.15 3.35 -8.28
CA PHE A 259 -12.29 2.69 -9.59
C PHE A 259 -11.00 2.69 -10.40
N THR A 260 -10.17 3.73 -10.30
CA THR A 260 -8.91 3.81 -11.05
C THR A 260 -7.78 3.01 -10.40
N ARG A 261 -7.83 2.82 -9.07
CA ARG A 261 -6.79 2.15 -8.28
C ARG A 261 -5.40 2.77 -8.52
N SER A 262 -5.37 4.08 -8.71
CA SER A 262 -4.13 4.82 -8.96
C SER A 262 -4.22 6.23 -8.39
N SER A 263 -3.47 6.50 -7.33
CA SER A 263 -3.34 7.84 -6.76
C SER A 263 -2.74 8.82 -7.78
N ALA A 264 -1.80 8.35 -8.61
CA ALA A 264 -1.21 9.17 -9.66
C ALA A 264 -2.24 9.61 -10.73
N ALA A 265 -3.15 8.71 -11.14
CA ALA A 265 -4.22 9.02 -12.08
C ALA A 265 -5.27 9.98 -11.47
N ASN A 266 -5.34 10.05 -10.14
CA ASN A 266 -6.27 10.90 -9.41
C ASN A 266 -5.74 12.34 -9.17
N ILE A 267 -4.45 12.60 -9.41
CA ILE A 267 -3.86 13.93 -9.21
C ILE A 267 -4.68 15.06 -9.87
N PRO A 268 -5.09 14.98 -11.15
CA PRO A 268 -5.87 16.05 -11.77
C PRO A 268 -7.22 16.30 -11.09
N VAL A 269 -7.88 15.24 -10.61
CA VAL A 269 -9.15 15.33 -9.87
C VAL A 269 -8.92 16.04 -8.54
N ASN A 270 -7.87 15.68 -7.81
CA ASN A 270 -7.51 16.29 -6.54
C ASN A 270 -7.14 17.77 -6.68
N LEU A 271 -6.35 18.13 -7.71
CA LEU A 271 -6.02 19.53 -7.99
C LEU A 271 -7.28 20.37 -8.27
N SER A 272 -8.20 19.84 -9.10
CA SER A 272 -9.48 20.49 -9.38
C SER A 272 -10.34 20.65 -8.12
N LEU A 273 -10.37 19.63 -7.26
CA LEU A 273 -11.11 19.69 -6.00
C LEU A 273 -10.51 20.73 -5.04
N CYS A 274 -9.19 20.79 -4.90
CA CYS A 274 -8.50 21.81 -4.09
C CYS A 274 -8.83 23.23 -4.57
N LYS A 275 -8.82 23.46 -5.89
CA LYS A 275 -9.20 24.74 -6.48
C LYS A 275 -10.64 25.12 -6.11
N ARG A 276 -11.60 24.21 -6.21
CA ARG A 276 -13.00 24.45 -5.85
C ARG A 276 -13.23 24.64 -4.35
N LEU A 277 -12.33 24.10 -3.51
CA LEU A 277 -12.30 24.36 -2.06
C LEU A 277 -11.65 25.71 -1.73
N GLY A 278 -11.23 26.49 -2.73
CA GLY A 278 -10.59 27.80 -2.54
C GLY A 278 -9.24 27.74 -1.84
N LEU A 279 -8.50 26.63 -2.01
CA LEU A 279 -7.15 26.48 -1.47
C LEU A 279 -6.12 27.21 -2.32
N SER A 280 -4.98 27.54 -1.72
CA SER A 280 -3.86 28.21 -2.42
C SER A 280 -3.25 27.31 -3.48
N GLU A 281 -3.12 27.81 -4.71
CA GLU A 281 -2.52 27.09 -5.82
C GLU A 281 -1.05 26.75 -5.57
N ASP A 282 -0.30 27.65 -4.95
CA ASP A 282 1.10 27.42 -4.58
C ASP A 282 1.24 26.25 -3.58
N THR A 283 0.22 25.99 -2.77
CA THR A 283 0.20 24.90 -1.80
C THR A 283 -0.23 23.59 -2.44
N TYR A 284 -1.42 23.56 -3.09
CA TYR A 284 -1.95 22.29 -3.57
C TYR A 284 -1.22 21.75 -4.81
N SER A 285 -0.62 22.61 -5.64
CA SER A 285 0.19 22.17 -6.79
C SER A 285 1.42 21.34 -6.38
N LEU A 286 1.92 21.53 -5.15
CA LEU A 286 3.01 20.77 -4.57
C LEU A 286 2.52 19.62 -3.69
N SER A 287 1.53 19.87 -2.83
CA SER A 287 1.08 18.89 -1.84
C SER A 287 0.37 17.69 -2.46
N ILE A 288 -0.44 17.89 -3.49
CA ILE A 288 -1.20 16.80 -4.12
C ILE A 288 -0.29 15.80 -4.85
N PRO A 289 0.66 16.22 -5.72
CA PRO A 289 1.60 15.26 -6.30
C PRO A 289 2.50 14.57 -5.25
N LEU A 290 2.89 15.29 -4.20
CA LEU A 290 3.67 14.73 -3.10
C LEU A 290 2.83 13.72 -2.30
N GLY A 291 1.57 14.07 -1.96
CA GLY A 291 0.63 13.19 -1.26
C GLY A 291 0.40 11.88 -1.99
N ALA A 292 0.23 11.92 -3.30
CA ALA A 292 0.08 10.73 -4.14
C ALA A 292 1.26 9.73 -4.04
N THR A 293 2.36 10.10 -3.39
CA THR A 293 3.54 9.25 -3.16
C THR A 293 3.83 8.96 -1.70
N ILE A 294 3.56 9.87 -0.76
CA ILE A 294 3.94 9.71 0.65
C ILE A 294 2.75 9.60 1.62
N ASN A 295 1.55 10.01 1.23
CA ASN A 295 0.35 9.92 2.06
C ASN A 295 -0.39 8.61 1.78
N MET A 296 0.13 7.54 2.34
CA MET A 296 -0.24 6.16 2.00
C MET A 296 -0.83 5.41 3.20
N SER A 297 -1.81 6.02 3.89
CA SER A 297 -2.47 5.45 5.07
C SER A 297 -3.08 4.07 4.80
N GLY A 298 -3.71 3.89 3.64
CA GLY A 298 -4.26 2.60 3.24
C GLY A 298 -3.18 1.55 2.99
N ALA A 299 -2.06 1.92 2.34
CA ALA A 299 -0.94 1.01 2.15
C ALA A 299 -0.33 0.55 3.48
N ALA A 300 -0.20 1.46 4.46
CA ALA A 300 0.28 1.10 5.79
C ALA A 300 -0.66 0.12 6.51
N ILE A 301 -1.99 0.28 6.37
CA ILE A 301 -2.98 -0.68 6.86
C ILE A 301 -2.78 -2.05 6.20
N THR A 302 -2.68 -2.09 4.89
CA THR A 302 -2.50 -3.34 4.12
C THR A 302 -1.23 -4.08 4.57
N ILE A 303 -0.10 -3.37 4.64
CA ILE A 303 1.18 -3.95 5.07
C ILE A 303 1.06 -4.51 6.48
N ALA A 304 0.52 -3.75 7.43
CA ALA A 304 0.40 -4.17 8.82
C ALA A 304 -0.53 -5.39 9.00
N VAL A 305 -1.73 -5.35 8.43
CA VAL A 305 -2.73 -6.44 8.57
C VAL A 305 -2.23 -7.74 7.95
N LEU A 306 -1.69 -7.70 6.71
CA LEU A 306 -1.23 -8.92 6.06
C LEU A 306 0.02 -9.50 6.74
N SER A 307 0.91 -8.66 7.24
CA SER A 307 2.09 -9.14 7.98
C SER A 307 1.72 -9.76 9.32
N LEU A 308 0.74 -9.21 10.05
CA LEU A 308 0.23 -9.81 11.27
C LEU A 308 -0.56 -11.10 11.00
N ALA A 309 -1.30 -11.16 9.90
CA ALA A 309 -1.96 -12.39 9.48
C ALA A 309 -0.93 -13.51 9.18
N ALA A 310 0.21 -13.16 8.58
CA ALA A 310 1.32 -14.09 8.40
C ALA A 310 1.91 -14.54 9.73
N ALA A 311 2.18 -13.63 10.65
CA ALA A 311 2.69 -13.93 11.99
C ALA A 311 1.74 -14.87 12.76
N ASN A 312 0.44 -14.56 12.76
CA ASN A 312 -0.58 -15.40 13.38
C ASN A 312 -0.64 -16.78 12.77
N THR A 313 -0.51 -16.89 11.44
CA THR A 313 -0.52 -18.19 10.73
C THR A 313 0.65 -19.08 11.13
N LEU A 314 1.80 -18.46 11.40
CA LEU A 314 3.03 -19.15 11.81
C LEU A 314 3.13 -19.35 13.33
N GLY A 315 2.12 -18.93 14.10
CA GLY A 315 2.15 -19.00 15.56
C GLY A 315 3.18 -18.08 16.21
N ILE A 316 3.57 -16.99 15.51
CA ILE A 316 4.50 -16.00 16.06
C ILE A 316 3.71 -15.06 16.96
N GLU A 317 4.04 -15.06 18.26
CA GLU A 317 3.47 -14.11 19.22
C GLU A 317 4.12 -12.73 19.01
N VAL A 318 3.29 -11.73 18.76
CA VAL A 318 3.73 -10.35 18.54
C VAL A 318 3.42 -9.52 19.79
N ASP A 319 4.45 -9.11 20.50
CA ASP A 319 4.31 -8.23 21.66
C ASP A 319 4.04 -6.78 21.24
N MET A 320 3.57 -5.96 22.18
CA MET A 320 3.21 -4.57 21.90
C MET A 320 4.38 -3.72 21.36
N PRO A 321 5.62 -3.81 21.89
CA PRO A 321 6.77 -3.11 21.31
C PRO A 321 7.06 -3.51 19.86
N THR A 322 7.00 -4.80 19.53
CA THR A 322 7.17 -5.30 18.15
C THR A 322 6.04 -4.82 17.23
N ALA A 323 4.80 -4.76 17.75
CA ALA A 323 3.67 -4.21 17.03
C ALA A 323 3.83 -2.71 16.71
N LEU A 324 4.37 -1.92 17.65
CA LEU A 324 4.69 -0.51 17.43
C LEU A 324 5.81 -0.34 16.39
N LEU A 325 6.82 -1.21 16.43
CA LEU A 325 7.87 -1.24 15.41
C LEU A 325 7.30 -1.56 14.04
N LEU A 326 6.37 -2.51 13.94
CA LEU A 326 5.63 -2.79 12.71
C LEU A 326 4.90 -1.53 12.20
N CYS A 327 4.28 -0.73 13.07
CA CYS A 327 3.65 0.53 12.66
C CYS A 327 4.65 1.49 12.02
N VAL A 328 5.87 1.60 12.56
CA VAL A 328 6.93 2.43 11.98
C VAL A 328 7.37 1.86 10.61
N ILE A 329 7.64 0.57 10.54
CA ILE A 329 8.07 -0.12 9.29
C ILE A 329 6.99 0.02 8.22
N SER A 330 5.72 -0.21 8.56
CA SER A 330 4.59 -0.07 7.63
C SER A 330 4.44 1.36 7.13
N THR A 331 4.66 2.36 8.01
CA THR A 331 4.60 3.78 7.63
C THR A 331 5.71 4.15 6.66
N VAL A 332 6.95 3.78 6.97
CA VAL A 332 8.11 4.03 6.10
C VAL A 332 7.98 3.26 4.78
N GLY A 333 7.58 1.99 4.86
CA GLY A 333 7.33 1.16 3.69
C GLY A 333 6.25 1.76 2.79
N ALA A 334 5.12 2.18 3.38
CA ALA A 334 4.02 2.78 2.65
C ALA A 334 4.45 4.01 1.82
N CYS A 335 5.36 4.85 2.34
CA CYS A 335 5.93 5.97 1.58
C CYS A 335 6.75 5.52 0.35
N GLY A 336 7.14 4.26 0.28
CA GLY A 336 7.78 3.65 -0.89
C GLY A 336 6.79 2.92 -1.81
N ALA A 337 5.52 2.82 -1.42
CA ALA A 337 4.50 2.26 -2.30
C ALA A 337 4.29 3.24 -3.46
N SER A 338 4.62 2.81 -4.66
CA SER A 338 4.28 3.57 -5.86
C SER A 338 2.76 3.65 -5.98
N GLY A 339 2.19 4.81 -6.29
CA GLY A 339 0.75 5.02 -6.48
C GLY A 339 0.15 4.21 -7.65
N VAL A 340 0.59 2.97 -7.80
CA VAL A 340 0.12 1.99 -8.80
C VAL A 340 -0.58 0.82 -8.10
N ALA A 341 -1.54 0.23 -8.80
CA ALA A 341 -2.32 -0.89 -8.29
C ALA A 341 -1.43 -2.04 -7.76
N GLY A 342 -1.69 -2.48 -6.53
CA GLY A 342 -0.97 -3.58 -5.88
C GLY A 342 0.44 -3.25 -5.39
N GLY A 343 0.87 -1.98 -5.45
CA GLY A 343 2.21 -1.56 -5.03
C GLY A 343 2.49 -1.83 -3.54
N SER A 344 1.50 -1.64 -2.68
CA SER A 344 1.61 -1.89 -1.23
C SER A 344 1.89 -3.36 -0.90
N LEU A 345 1.30 -4.29 -1.68
CA LEU A 345 1.48 -5.72 -1.47
C LEU A 345 2.95 -6.16 -1.58
N LEU A 346 3.70 -5.51 -2.47
CA LEU A 346 5.12 -5.81 -2.67
C LEU A 346 6.02 -5.33 -1.52
N LEU A 347 5.46 -4.58 -0.57
CA LEU A 347 6.13 -4.11 0.64
C LEU A 347 5.86 -5.00 1.87
N ILE A 348 4.93 -5.95 1.77
CA ILE A 348 4.65 -6.92 2.85
C ILE A 348 5.93 -7.67 3.27
N PRO A 349 6.80 -8.13 2.37
CA PRO A 349 8.04 -8.81 2.78
C PRO A 349 8.96 -7.96 3.66
N VAL A 350 8.93 -6.62 3.51
CA VAL A 350 9.66 -5.69 4.39
C VAL A 350 9.19 -5.83 5.83
N ALA A 351 7.89 -5.82 6.04
CA ALA A 351 7.30 -5.96 7.37
C ALA A 351 7.43 -7.38 7.93
N CYS A 352 7.22 -8.40 7.10
CA CYS A 352 7.39 -9.80 7.46
C CYS A 352 8.82 -10.13 7.92
N SER A 353 9.84 -9.50 7.33
CA SER A 353 11.23 -9.71 7.72
C SER A 353 11.51 -9.27 9.16
N SER A 354 10.75 -8.29 9.69
CA SER A 354 10.86 -7.89 11.10
C SER A 354 10.42 -8.97 12.10
N PHE A 355 9.62 -9.92 11.65
CA PHE A 355 9.20 -11.09 12.43
C PHE A 355 10.06 -12.33 12.16
N GLY A 356 11.14 -12.22 11.40
CA GLY A 356 11.94 -13.36 10.98
C GLY A 356 11.25 -14.26 9.93
N ILE A 357 10.18 -13.79 9.31
CA ILE A 357 9.45 -14.54 8.29
C ILE A 357 10.24 -14.50 6.98
N HIS A 358 10.56 -15.70 6.48
CA HIS A 358 11.30 -15.85 5.23
C HIS A 358 10.55 -15.28 4.03
N ASN A 359 11.30 -14.75 3.06
CA ASN A 359 10.73 -14.10 1.88
C ASN A 359 9.81 -15.02 1.07
N ASP A 360 10.06 -16.32 1.03
CA ASP A 360 9.21 -17.28 0.32
C ASP A 360 7.79 -17.34 0.90
N ILE A 361 7.67 -17.26 2.22
CA ILE A 361 6.40 -17.22 2.92
C ILE A 361 5.75 -15.85 2.74
N ALA A 362 6.51 -14.77 2.91
CA ALA A 362 6.02 -13.42 2.70
C ALA A 362 5.45 -13.22 1.29
N MET A 363 6.08 -13.82 0.27
CA MET A 363 5.57 -13.75 -1.10
C MET A 363 4.30 -14.57 -1.34
N GLN A 364 4.04 -15.63 -0.56
CA GLN A 364 2.74 -16.29 -0.56
C GLN A 364 1.65 -15.39 0.03
N VAL A 365 1.98 -14.64 1.10
CA VAL A 365 1.07 -13.62 1.65
C VAL A 365 0.76 -12.53 0.63
N VAL A 366 1.75 -12.10 -0.15
CA VAL A 366 1.55 -11.21 -1.31
C VAL A 366 0.57 -11.82 -2.31
N GLY A 367 0.72 -13.12 -2.61
CA GLY A 367 -0.22 -13.87 -3.45
C GLY A 367 -1.66 -13.82 -2.93
N VAL A 368 -1.86 -14.04 -1.63
CA VAL A 368 -3.18 -13.88 -0.98
C VAL A 368 -3.69 -12.45 -1.12
N GLY A 369 -2.82 -11.46 -0.90
CA GLY A 369 -3.13 -10.05 -1.12
C GLY A 369 -3.67 -9.77 -2.53
N PHE A 370 -3.10 -10.37 -3.56
CA PHE A 370 -3.62 -10.25 -4.93
C PHE A 370 -4.97 -10.92 -5.13
N ILE A 371 -5.27 -12.03 -4.44
CA ILE A 371 -6.59 -12.70 -4.50
C ILE A 371 -7.69 -11.75 -4.01
N ILE A 372 -7.47 -11.08 -2.86
CA ILE A 372 -8.43 -10.13 -2.29
C ILE A 372 -8.29 -8.71 -2.88
N GLY A 373 -7.27 -8.49 -3.71
CA GLY A 373 -6.77 -7.19 -4.14
C GLY A 373 -7.76 -6.32 -4.91
N VAL A 374 -8.85 -6.88 -5.45
CA VAL A 374 -9.86 -6.07 -6.15
C VAL A 374 -10.49 -5.04 -5.21
N LEU A 375 -10.99 -5.48 -4.06
CA LEU A 375 -11.63 -4.61 -3.07
C LEU A 375 -10.59 -3.94 -2.18
N GLN A 376 -9.57 -4.68 -1.75
CA GLN A 376 -8.53 -4.17 -0.86
C GLN A 376 -7.84 -2.95 -1.48
N ASP A 377 -7.30 -3.07 -2.69
CA ASP A 377 -6.54 -2.02 -3.37
C ASP A 377 -7.44 -0.84 -3.81
N SER A 378 -8.72 -1.11 -4.14
CA SER A 378 -9.70 -0.05 -4.41
C SER A 378 -9.98 0.80 -3.17
N CYS A 379 -10.22 0.19 -2.02
CA CYS A 379 -10.44 0.90 -0.76
C CYS A 379 -9.17 1.59 -0.25
N GLU A 380 -8.04 0.93 -0.38
CA GLU A 380 -6.71 1.48 -0.07
C GLU A 380 -6.47 2.77 -0.84
N THR A 381 -6.62 2.72 -2.17
CA THR A 381 -6.37 3.87 -3.04
C THR A 381 -7.39 5.00 -2.80
N ALA A 382 -8.65 4.64 -2.54
CA ALA A 382 -9.67 5.61 -2.19
C ALA A 382 -9.30 6.39 -0.92
N LEU A 383 -8.82 5.69 0.11
CA LEU A 383 -8.37 6.29 1.37
C LEU A 383 -7.12 7.16 1.15
N ASN A 384 -6.09 6.64 0.48
CA ASN A 384 -4.85 7.36 0.20
C ASN A 384 -5.15 8.68 -0.53
N SER A 385 -5.82 8.60 -1.66
CA SER A 385 -6.00 9.74 -2.55
C SER A 385 -6.98 10.78 -2.01
N SER A 386 -8.08 10.37 -1.36
CA SER A 386 -9.01 11.32 -0.74
C SER A 386 -8.36 12.09 0.43
N SER A 387 -7.47 11.45 1.17
CA SER A 387 -6.76 12.07 2.28
C SER A 387 -5.67 13.05 1.81
N ASP A 388 -5.21 13.02 0.57
CA ASP A 388 -4.32 14.04 0.00
C ASP A 388 -4.98 15.42 0.04
N VAL A 389 -6.20 15.50 -0.47
CA VAL A 389 -7.00 16.72 -0.45
C VAL A 389 -7.40 17.08 0.98
N LEU A 390 -7.85 16.08 1.76
CA LEU A 390 -8.31 16.28 3.12
C LEU A 390 -7.25 16.96 3.99
N PHE A 391 -6.02 16.47 3.98
CA PHE A 391 -4.96 17.01 4.85
C PHE A 391 -4.33 18.29 4.27
N THR A 392 -4.31 18.47 2.95
CA THR A 392 -3.96 19.75 2.34
C THR A 392 -4.94 20.84 2.79
N ALA A 393 -6.25 20.57 2.67
CA ALA A 393 -7.28 21.49 3.12
C ALA A 393 -7.24 21.72 4.64
N THR A 394 -7.05 20.64 5.42
CA THR A 394 -6.97 20.75 6.89
C THR A 394 -5.85 21.68 7.35
N ALA A 395 -4.67 21.60 6.73
CA ALA A 395 -3.55 22.46 7.10
C ALA A 395 -3.84 23.94 6.82
N GLU A 396 -4.39 24.25 5.65
CA GLU A 396 -4.71 25.63 5.26
C GLU A 396 -5.91 26.18 6.06
N PHE A 397 -6.96 25.38 6.26
CA PHE A 397 -8.11 25.77 7.06
C PHE A 397 -7.77 25.92 8.55
N ALA A 398 -6.78 25.20 9.06
CA ALA A 398 -6.30 25.41 10.42
C ALA A 398 -5.63 26.79 10.60
N GLU A 399 -4.96 27.30 9.59
CA GLU A 399 -4.40 28.66 9.60
C GLU A 399 -5.54 29.69 9.53
N ARG A 400 -6.47 29.56 8.58
CA ARG A 400 -7.65 30.43 8.49
C ARG A 400 -8.50 30.42 9.76
N ALA A 401 -8.61 29.26 10.43
CA ALA A 401 -9.33 29.17 11.71
C ALA A 401 -8.66 29.95 12.84
N LYS A 402 -7.31 29.97 12.90
CA LYS A 402 -6.55 30.76 13.86
C LYS A 402 -6.69 32.27 13.61
N GLU A 403 -6.77 32.68 12.34
CA GLU A 403 -7.00 34.07 11.92
C GLU A 403 -8.45 34.51 12.08
N GLY A 404 -9.38 33.60 12.37
CA GLY A 404 -10.79 33.87 12.49
C GLY A 404 -11.52 34.09 11.15
N THR A 405 -10.87 33.73 10.06
CA THR A 405 -11.37 33.94 8.67
C THR A 405 -12.07 32.69 8.08
N LEU A 406 -11.98 31.51 8.74
CA LEU A 406 -12.63 30.29 8.26
C LEU A 406 -14.14 30.35 8.45
N ASP A 407 -14.90 30.18 7.37
CA ASP A 407 -16.35 29.92 7.43
C ASP A 407 -16.66 28.43 7.28
N SER A 408 -17.83 28.01 7.75
CA SER A 408 -18.34 26.64 7.55
C SER A 408 -18.65 26.35 6.08
N ALA A 409 -18.93 27.35 5.27
CA ALA A 409 -19.14 27.27 3.83
C ALA A 409 -17.85 26.88 3.09
N ASP A 410 -16.67 27.20 3.63
CA ASP A 410 -15.38 26.88 3.01
C ASP A 410 -15.08 25.37 3.03
N LEU A 411 -15.76 24.60 3.90
CA LEU A 411 -15.57 23.15 4.03
C LEU A 411 -16.24 22.32 2.91
N VAL A 412 -16.91 22.97 1.98
CA VAL A 412 -17.53 22.37 0.79
C VAL A 412 -17.10 23.14 -0.47
N PRO A 413 -17.04 22.45 -1.62
CA PRO A 413 -16.65 23.11 -2.86
C PRO A 413 -17.61 24.23 -3.25
N HIS A 414 -17.05 25.36 -3.69
CA HIS A 414 -17.84 26.41 -4.33
C HIS A 414 -18.32 25.90 -5.70
N HIS A 415 -19.60 26.12 -6.01
CA HIS A 415 -20.11 25.86 -7.34
C HIS A 415 -19.48 26.87 -8.31
N GLU A 416 -18.83 26.40 -9.37
CA GLU A 416 -18.43 27.27 -10.47
C GLU A 416 -19.72 27.88 -11.06
N SER A 417 -19.83 29.21 -10.91
CA SER A 417 -20.91 30.00 -11.51
C SER A 417 -20.69 30.16 -13.01
#